data_378bfe42a3457b33d4ee4f6d91aa1ad6
#
_entry.id   378bfe42a3457b33d4ee4f6d91aa1ad6
#
_cell.length_a   1.000
_cell.length_b   1.000
_cell.length_c   1.000
_cell.angle_alpha   90.00
_cell.angle_beta   90.00
_cell.angle_gamma   90.00
#
_symmetry.space_group_name_H-M   'P 1'
#
loop_
_entity.id
_entity.type
_entity.pdbx_description
1 polymer ?
#
loop_
_entity_poly.entity_id
_entity_poly.type
_entity_poly.pdbx_seq_one_letter_code
_entity_poly.pdbx_strand_id
1 'polypeptide(L)'
;MLKIDLKEIPIRDIVKSYLDSGNDGVVGYDGRLNIRPAYQREFIYKENERNAVMDTILKGFPLNVMYWCKNDDGTFEILDGQQRTISFCQFCSNEYMITYNCALRTFLSMPEEDKNKILDYKCMVYICQGTQSEKLDWFRVINTAGVKLTDQELRNACYPG
;
A
#
# COMPACT_ATOMS: atom_id res chain seq x y z
N MET A 1 -19.64 -16.28 6.42
CA MET A 1 -18.34 -16.95 6.41
C MET A 1 -17.28 -16.08 5.76
N LEU A 2 -16.14 -15.98 6.38
CA LEU A 2 -15.05 -15.18 5.86
C LEU A 2 -14.55 -15.75 4.52
N LYS A 3 -14.46 -14.91 3.52
CA LYS A 3 -13.94 -15.28 2.21
C LYS A 3 -12.70 -14.44 1.94
N ILE A 4 -11.61 -15.07 1.52
CA ILE A 4 -10.35 -14.40 1.23
C ILE A 4 -9.92 -14.76 -0.18
N ASP A 5 -9.72 -13.75 -1.02
CA ASP A 5 -9.23 -13.92 -2.38
C ASP A 5 -7.90 -13.21 -2.55
N LEU A 6 -6.97 -13.84 -3.26
CA LEU A 6 -5.71 -13.20 -3.64
C LEU A 6 -5.86 -12.62 -5.03
N LYS A 7 -5.54 -11.34 -5.17
CA LYS A 7 -5.61 -10.65 -6.46
C LYS A 7 -4.29 -9.95 -6.78
N GLU A 8 -3.99 -9.88 -8.06
CA GLU A 8 -2.89 -9.06 -8.56
C GLU A 8 -3.49 -7.77 -9.09
N ILE A 9 -3.12 -6.65 -8.50
CA ILE A 9 -3.67 -5.35 -8.87
C ILE A 9 -2.52 -4.44 -9.29
N PRO A 10 -2.50 -3.97 -10.56
CA PRO A 10 -1.42 -3.11 -11.00
C PRO A 10 -1.48 -1.74 -10.32
N ILE A 11 -0.33 -1.14 -10.12
CA ILE A 11 -0.24 0.19 -9.51
C ILE A 11 -1.09 1.19 -10.30
N ARG A 12 -1.13 1.06 -11.63
CA ARG A 12 -1.95 1.89 -12.51
C ARG A 12 -3.38 2.02 -11.99
N ASP A 13 -3.96 0.92 -11.55
CA ASP A 13 -5.35 0.92 -11.07
C ASP A 13 -5.46 1.55 -9.68
N ILE A 14 -4.47 1.33 -8.82
CA ILE A 14 -4.52 1.85 -7.45
C ILE A 14 -4.33 3.36 -7.41
N VAL A 15 -3.44 3.90 -8.25
CA VAL A 15 -3.20 5.35 -8.27
C VAL A 15 -4.27 6.13 -8.99
N LYS A 16 -5.18 5.45 -9.68
CA LYS A 16 -6.26 6.12 -10.39
C LYS A 16 -7.13 6.88 -9.42
N SER A 17 -7.30 8.16 -9.67
CA SER A 17 -8.09 9.06 -8.81
C SER A 17 -7.57 9.13 -7.37
N TYR A 18 -6.26 8.96 -7.20
CA TYR A 18 -5.64 9.14 -5.88
C TYR A 18 -5.87 10.57 -5.39
N LEU A 19 -6.33 10.69 -4.16
CA LEU A 19 -6.59 11.99 -3.55
C LEU A 19 -6.31 11.92 -2.06
N ASP A 20 -5.44 12.83 -1.61
CA ASP A 20 -5.17 13.01 -0.18
C ASP A 20 -5.93 14.25 0.27
N SER A 21 -6.97 14.05 1.07
CA SER A 21 -7.80 15.12 1.60
C SER A 21 -7.44 15.48 3.04
N GLY A 22 -6.23 15.17 3.47
CA GLY A 22 -5.77 15.48 4.81
C GLY A 22 -6.61 14.75 5.86
N ASN A 23 -7.21 15.49 6.79
CA ASN A 23 -8.01 14.89 7.85
C ASN A 23 -9.25 14.17 7.32
N ASP A 24 -9.67 14.45 6.09
CA ASP A 24 -10.83 13.79 5.50
C ASP A 24 -10.49 12.43 4.88
N GLY A 25 -9.24 12.04 4.95
CA GLY A 25 -8.80 10.73 4.50
C GLY A 25 -8.04 10.74 3.19
N VAL A 26 -7.60 9.55 2.79
CA VAL A 26 -6.85 9.33 1.55
C VAL A 26 -7.51 8.18 0.79
N VAL A 27 -7.80 8.41 -0.48
CA VAL A 27 -8.46 7.40 -1.32
C VAL A 27 -7.67 7.15 -2.61
N GLY A 28 -7.89 5.99 -3.19
CA GLY A 28 -7.31 5.61 -4.47
C GLY A 28 -8.18 4.54 -5.12
N TYR A 29 -7.63 3.83 -6.08
CA TYR A 29 -8.32 2.76 -6.77
C TYR A 29 -9.67 3.25 -7.32
N ASP A 30 -9.59 4.37 -8.04
CA ASP A 30 -10.76 5.04 -8.63
C ASP A 30 -11.79 5.47 -7.57
N GLY A 31 -11.29 5.91 -6.41
CA GLY A 31 -12.14 6.37 -5.31
C GLY A 31 -12.75 5.24 -4.49
N ARG A 32 -12.52 3.99 -4.85
CA ARG A 32 -13.12 2.84 -4.19
C ARG A 32 -12.30 2.30 -3.02
N LEU A 33 -11.04 2.68 -2.92
CA LEU A 33 -10.16 2.20 -1.85
C LEU A 33 -9.93 3.32 -0.84
N ASN A 34 -10.29 3.04 0.41
CA ASN A 34 -9.97 3.92 1.52
C ASN A 34 -8.57 3.53 2.02
N ILE A 35 -7.57 4.33 1.63
CA ILE A 35 -6.17 4.05 1.97
C ILE A 35 -5.90 4.43 3.42
N ARG A 36 -6.39 5.60 3.83
CA ARG A 36 -6.30 6.08 5.21
C ARG A 36 -7.65 6.71 5.58
N PRO A 37 -8.36 6.15 6.56
CA PRO A 37 -9.67 6.70 6.98
C PRO A 37 -9.56 8.14 7.47
N ALA A 38 -10.69 8.86 7.42
CA ALA A 38 -10.80 10.20 7.97
C ALA A 38 -10.39 10.19 9.44
N TYR A 39 -9.73 11.25 9.85
CA TYR A 39 -9.30 11.47 11.24
C TYR A 39 -8.31 10.44 11.78
N GLN A 40 -7.88 9.49 10.97
CA GLN A 40 -6.79 8.62 11.37
C GLN A 40 -5.49 9.41 11.32
N ARG A 41 -4.66 9.20 12.35
CA ARG A 41 -3.36 9.87 12.43
C ARG A 41 -2.56 9.61 11.16
N GLU A 42 -2.03 10.67 10.57
CA GLU A 42 -1.16 10.56 9.44
C GLU A 42 0.13 9.87 9.84
N PHE A 43 0.50 8.85 9.09
CA PHE A 43 1.70 8.09 9.34
C PHE A 43 2.64 8.32 8.17
N ILE A 44 3.77 8.93 8.44
CA ILE A 44 4.70 9.34 7.39
C ILE A 44 5.90 8.41 7.37
N TYR A 45 6.16 7.77 6.22
CA TYR A 45 7.38 7.03 5.99
C TYR A 45 8.55 8.01 5.94
N LYS A 46 9.67 7.59 6.49
CA LYS A 46 10.92 8.32 6.32
C LYS A 46 11.33 8.26 4.84
N GLU A 47 12.12 9.24 4.43
CA GLU A 47 12.54 9.35 3.05
C GLU A 47 13.19 8.06 2.52
N ASN A 48 14.10 7.46 3.32
CA ASN A 48 14.76 6.23 2.90
C ASN A 48 13.80 5.05 2.74
N GLU A 49 12.75 4.99 3.58
CA GLU A 49 11.74 3.92 3.49
C GLU A 49 10.90 4.09 2.23
N ARG A 50 10.50 5.32 1.95
CA ARG A 50 9.70 5.65 0.76
C ARG A 50 10.51 5.38 -0.52
N ASN A 51 11.78 5.76 -0.51
CA ASN A 51 12.66 5.51 -1.64
C ASN A 51 12.89 4.01 -1.85
N ALA A 52 12.97 3.24 -0.78
CA ALA A 52 13.14 1.79 -0.86
C ALA A 52 11.94 1.10 -1.52
N VAL A 53 10.73 1.59 -1.29
CA VAL A 53 9.53 1.07 -1.96
C VAL A 53 9.65 1.25 -3.46
N MET A 54 10.01 2.46 -3.91
CA MET A 54 10.13 2.74 -5.34
C MET A 54 11.28 1.99 -5.99
N ASP A 55 12.40 1.84 -5.28
CA ASP A 55 13.54 1.07 -5.78
C ASP A 55 13.17 -0.39 -5.99
N THR A 56 12.44 -0.98 -5.05
CA THR A 56 11.96 -2.36 -5.15
C THR A 56 11.06 -2.54 -6.37
N ILE A 57 10.14 -1.60 -6.59
CA ILE A 57 9.24 -1.63 -7.75
C ILE A 57 10.03 -1.55 -9.06
N LEU A 58 10.97 -0.64 -9.15
CA LEU A 58 11.74 -0.43 -10.37
C LEU A 58 12.66 -1.61 -10.69
N LYS A 59 13.11 -2.33 -9.68
CA LYS A 59 13.89 -3.55 -9.86
C LYS A 59 13.03 -4.77 -10.21
N GLY A 60 11.71 -4.62 -10.12
CA GLY A 60 10.80 -5.74 -10.35
C GLY A 60 10.81 -6.77 -9.25
N PHE A 61 11.28 -6.41 -8.05
CA PHE A 61 11.31 -7.32 -6.91
C PHE A 61 9.94 -7.32 -6.23
N PRO A 62 9.55 -8.42 -5.57
CA PRO A 62 8.26 -8.45 -4.90
C PRO A 62 8.24 -7.54 -3.68
N LEU A 63 7.17 -6.77 -3.55
CA LEU A 63 6.82 -6.12 -2.29
C LEU A 63 6.04 -7.12 -1.45
N ASN A 64 6.01 -6.91 -0.14
CA ASN A 64 5.16 -7.73 0.72
C ASN A 64 3.71 -7.61 0.29
N VAL A 65 2.95 -8.70 0.47
CA VAL A 65 1.52 -8.68 0.15
C VAL A 65 0.80 -7.65 0.99
N MET A 66 -0.30 -7.15 0.46
CA MET A 66 -1.17 -6.24 1.17
C MET A 66 -2.47 -6.93 1.56
N TYR A 67 -3.15 -6.38 2.54
CA TYR A 67 -4.40 -6.95 3.05
C TYR A 67 -5.48 -5.87 3.02
N TRP A 68 -6.55 -6.15 2.27
CA TRP A 68 -7.71 -5.25 2.15
C TRP A 68 -8.96 -5.95 2.65
N CYS A 69 -9.94 -5.17 3.11
CA CYS A 69 -11.29 -5.64 3.36
C CYS A 69 -12.23 -5.05 2.34
N LYS A 70 -13.18 -5.85 1.88
CA LYS A 70 -14.26 -5.36 1.03
C LYS A 70 -15.48 -5.08 1.89
N ASN A 71 -16.04 -3.89 1.73
CA ASN A 71 -17.24 -3.46 2.43
C ASN A 71 -18.49 -3.89 1.65
N ASP A 72 -19.64 -3.87 2.32
CA ASP A 72 -20.89 -4.29 1.70
C ASP A 72 -21.30 -3.41 0.51
N ASP A 73 -20.86 -2.16 0.51
CA ASP A 73 -21.16 -1.22 -0.59
C ASP A 73 -20.20 -1.39 -1.78
N GLY A 74 -19.29 -2.35 -1.72
CA GLY A 74 -18.33 -2.60 -2.80
C GLY A 74 -17.05 -1.80 -2.71
N THR A 75 -16.88 -0.95 -1.71
CA THR A 75 -15.63 -0.24 -1.46
C THR A 75 -14.67 -1.11 -0.67
N PHE A 76 -13.41 -0.66 -0.57
CA PHE A 76 -12.36 -1.40 0.11
C PHE A 76 -11.66 -0.53 1.13
N GLU A 77 -11.09 -1.18 2.14
CA GLU A 77 -10.22 -0.53 3.12
C GLU A 77 -8.91 -1.30 3.21
N ILE A 78 -7.81 -0.59 3.35
CA ILE A 78 -6.52 -1.24 3.57
C ILE A 78 -6.38 -1.59 5.05
N LEU A 79 -6.14 -2.86 5.33
CA LEU A 79 -5.78 -3.30 6.67
C LEU A 79 -4.27 -3.25 6.87
N ASP A 80 -3.51 -3.60 5.84
CA ASP A 80 -2.06 -3.54 5.84
C ASP A 80 -1.56 -3.15 4.47
N GLY A 81 -0.54 -2.31 4.44
CA GLY A 81 0.06 -1.82 3.21
C GLY A 81 -0.20 -0.36 2.95
N GLN A 82 -0.72 0.39 3.93
CA GLN A 82 -1.00 1.82 3.78
C GLN A 82 0.25 2.59 3.36
N GLN A 83 1.37 2.38 4.04
CA GLN A 83 2.58 3.16 3.80
C GLN A 83 3.18 2.89 2.42
N ARG A 84 3.19 1.63 2.00
CA ARG A 84 3.65 1.28 0.66
C ARG A 84 2.77 1.89 -0.40
N THR A 85 1.45 1.82 -0.20
CA THR A 85 0.48 2.38 -1.14
C THR A 85 0.64 3.89 -1.25
N ILE A 86 0.74 4.59 -0.13
CA ILE A 86 0.93 6.04 -0.13
C ILE A 86 2.24 6.40 -0.82
N SER A 87 3.30 5.61 -0.60
CA SER A 87 4.60 5.87 -1.20
C SER A 87 4.54 5.90 -2.72
N PHE A 88 3.95 4.87 -3.35
CA PHE A 88 3.90 4.88 -4.81
C PHE A 88 2.82 5.82 -5.35
N CYS A 89 1.73 6.05 -4.62
CA CYS A 89 0.73 7.03 -5.04
C CYS A 89 1.32 8.44 -5.05
N GLN A 90 2.06 8.81 -4.01
CA GLN A 90 2.72 10.11 -3.94
C GLN A 90 3.77 10.27 -5.03
N PHE A 91 4.54 9.22 -5.29
CA PHE A 91 5.55 9.30 -6.36
C PHE A 91 4.87 9.51 -7.71
N CYS A 92 3.84 8.73 -8.02
CA CYS A 92 3.11 8.87 -9.29
C CYS A 92 2.39 10.21 -9.41
N SER A 93 2.16 10.90 -8.30
CA SER A 93 1.57 12.24 -8.28
C SER A 93 2.64 13.34 -8.28
N ASN A 94 3.91 12.99 -8.46
CA ASN A 94 5.04 13.91 -8.50
C ASN A 94 5.27 14.69 -7.21
N GLU A 95 4.95 14.07 -6.08
CA GLU A 95 5.10 14.74 -4.79
C GLU A 95 6.51 14.65 -4.22
N TYR A 96 7.36 13.78 -4.75
CA TYR A 96 8.76 13.68 -4.34
C TYR A 96 9.62 13.09 -5.44
N MET A 97 10.92 13.20 -5.26
CA MET A 97 11.91 12.68 -6.19
C MET A 97 12.68 11.53 -5.59
N ILE A 98 13.14 10.64 -6.45
CA ILE A 98 14.07 9.57 -6.07
C ILE A 98 15.34 9.68 -6.91
N THR A 99 16.43 9.11 -6.42
CA THR A 99 17.64 8.97 -7.21
C THR A 99 17.51 7.72 -8.07
N TYR A 100 17.59 7.90 -9.38
CA TYR A 100 17.50 6.80 -10.33
C TYR A 100 18.45 7.04 -11.48
N ASN A 101 19.32 6.07 -11.74
CA ASN A 101 20.36 6.22 -12.78
C ASN A 101 21.19 7.48 -12.59
N CYS A 102 21.66 7.69 -11.35
CA CYS A 102 22.54 8.80 -10.96
C CYS A 102 21.92 10.19 -11.09
N ALA A 103 20.60 10.30 -11.14
CA ALA A 103 19.90 11.58 -11.21
C ALA A 103 18.66 11.59 -10.34
N LEU A 104 18.32 12.75 -9.79
CA LEU A 104 17.05 12.93 -9.09
C LEU A 104 15.94 13.03 -10.11
N ARG A 105 14.89 12.25 -9.91
CA ARG A 105 13.77 12.20 -10.85
C ARG A 105 12.44 12.20 -10.14
N THR A 106 11.49 12.95 -10.70
CA THR A 106 10.07 12.80 -10.38
C THR A 106 9.50 11.74 -11.32
N PHE A 107 8.26 11.33 -11.09
CA PHE A 107 7.60 10.40 -11.99
C PHE A 107 7.54 10.95 -13.43
N LEU A 108 7.16 12.23 -13.57
CA LEU A 108 7.06 12.86 -14.89
C LEU A 108 8.40 12.93 -15.63
N SER A 109 9.49 13.04 -14.89
CA SER A 109 10.81 13.16 -15.51
C SER A 109 11.44 11.81 -15.85
N MET A 110 10.78 10.71 -15.51
CA MET A 110 11.30 9.38 -15.85
C MET A 110 11.08 9.04 -17.32
N PRO A 111 11.97 8.21 -17.90
CA PRO A 111 11.71 7.66 -19.23
C PRO A 111 10.38 6.90 -19.25
N GLU A 112 9.72 6.91 -20.38
CA GLU A 112 8.41 6.28 -20.55
C GLU A 112 8.43 4.80 -20.16
N GLU A 113 9.51 4.10 -20.51
CA GLU A 113 9.68 2.70 -20.17
C GLU A 113 9.63 2.48 -18.65
N ASP A 114 10.29 3.35 -17.88
CA ASP A 114 10.34 3.24 -16.43
C ASP A 114 9.03 3.64 -15.79
N LYS A 115 8.33 4.64 -16.35
CA LYS A 115 6.98 4.97 -15.91
C LYS A 115 6.06 3.76 -16.04
N ASN A 116 6.16 3.05 -17.16
CA ASN A 116 5.33 1.86 -17.38
C ASN A 116 5.70 0.71 -16.47
N LYS A 117 6.98 0.55 -16.12
CA LYS A 117 7.40 -0.43 -15.12
C LYS A 117 6.69 -0.21 -13.79
N ILE A 118 6.59 1.05 -13.38
CA ILE A 118 5.90 1.40 -12.15
C ILE A 118 4.41 1.14 -12.29
N LEU A 119 3.80 1.66 -13.34
CA LEU A 119 2.35 1.57 -13.50
C LEU A 119 1.85 0.14 -13.72
N ASP A 120 2.64 -0.67 -14.38
CA ASP A 120 2.28 -2.06 -14.67
C ASP A 120 2.72 -3.04 -13.58
N TYR A 121 3.42 -2.56 -12.55
CA TYR A 121 3.82 -3.39 -11.43
C TYR A 121 2.58 -3.92 -10.72
N LYS A 122 2.54 -5.23 -10.49
CA LYS A 122 1.37 -5.86 -9.90
C LYS A 122 1.56 -6.06 -8.42
N CYS A 123 0.69 -5.45 -7.64
CA CYS A 123 0.66 -5.63 -6.20
C CYS A 123 -0.18 -6.86 -5.87
N MET A 124 0.33 -7.68 -4.96
CA MET A 124 -0.38 -8.86 -4.49
C MET A 124 -1.23 -8.44 -3.30
N VAL A 125 -2.54 -8.64 -3.40
CA VAL A 125 -3.49 -8.17 -2.41
C VAL A 125 -4.43 -9.29 -2.00
N TYR A 126 -4.47 -9.59 -0.70
CA TYR A 126 -5.51 -10.46 -0.16
C TYR A 126 -6.71 -9.60 0.20
N ILE A 127 -7.86 -9.93 -0.35
CA ILE A 127 -9.10 -9.20 -0.09
C ILE A 127 -10.04 -10.10 0.69
N CYS A 128 -10.47 -9.64 1.87
CA CYS A 128 -11.39 -10.42 2.68
C CYS A 128 -12.80 -9.82 2.65
N GLN A 129 -13.78 -10.71 2.69
CA GLN A 129 -15.19 -10.38 2.81
C GLN A 129 -15.77 -11.21 3.93
N GLY A 130 -16.66 -10.63 4.70
CA GLY A 130 -17.30 -11.33 5.80
C GLY A 130 -17.99 -10.37 6.73
N THR A 131 -18.42 -10.86 7.87
CA THR A 131 -18.99 -10.00 8.90
C THR A 131 -17.90 -9.13 9.51
N GLN A 132 -18.32 -8.09 10.20
CA GLN A 132 -17.38 -7.20 10.87
C GLN A 132 -16.54 -7.98 11.90
N SER A 133 -17.17 -8.89 12.62
CA SER A 133 -16.47 -9.74 13.59
C SER A 133 -15.42 -10.63 12.94
N GLU A 134 -15.74 -11.23 11.80
CA GLU A 134 -14.80 -12.06 11.06
C GLU A 134 -13.61 -11.26 10.53
N LYS A 135 -13.86 -10.04 10.03
CA LYS A 135 -12.80 -9.16 9.55
C LYS A 135 -11.87 -8.74 10.67
N LEU A 136 -12.43 -8.44 11.84
CA LEU A 136 -11.63 -8.08 13.02
C LEU A 136 -10.76 -9.24 13.47
N ASP A 137 -11.29 -10.46 13.46
CA ASP A 137 -10.52 -11.64 13.80
C ASP A 137 -9.36 -11.86 12.82
N TRP A 138 -9.65 -11.70 11.53
CA TRP A 138 -8.61 -11.84 10.50
C TRP A 138 -7.51 -10.79 10.67
N PHE A 139 -7.90 -9.56 10.90
CA PHE A 139 -6.96 -8.47 11.14
C PHE A 139 -6.07 -8.75 12.36
N ARG A 140 -6.69 -9.27 13.42
CA ARG A 140 -5.95 -9.64 14.64
C ARG A 140 -4.93 -10.74 14.35
N VAL A 141 -5.30 -11.74 13.59
CA VAL A 141 -4.41 -12.84 13.22
C VAL A 141 -3.24 -12.32 12.39
N ILE A 142 -3.49 -11.45 11.41
CA ILE A 142 -2.44 -10.85 10.60
C ILE A 142 -1.43 -10.11 11.49
N ASN A 143 -1.91 -9.37 12.47
CA ASN A 143 -1.03 -8.57 13.31
C ASN A 143 -0.30 -9.39 14.36
N THR A 144 -0.87 -10.50 14.83
CA THR A 144 -0.28 -11.27 15.93
C THR A 144 0.49 -12.50 15.48
N ALA A 145 0.13 -13.08 14.34
CA ALA A 145 0.77 -14.31 13.86
C ALA A 145 2.07 -14.08 13.10
N GLY A 146 2.55 -12.86 13.01
CA GLY A 146 3.80 -12.54 12.35
C GLY A 146 3.74 -12.51 10.83
N VAL A 147 2.56 -12.46 10.25
CA VAL A 147 2.39 -12.52 8.80
C VAL A 147 2.90 -11.27 8.12
N LYS A 148 2.82 -10.13 8.79
CA LYS A 148 3.21 -8.86 8.19
C LYS A 148 3.91 -7.96 9.18
N LEU A 149 4.91 -8.45 9.84
CA LEU A 149 5.64 -7.68 10.84
C LEU A 149 6.54 -6.65 10.19
N THR A 150 6.56 -5.45 10.77
CA THR A 150 7.59 -4.45 10.48
C THR A 150 8.88 -4.89 11.13
N ASP A 151 10.00 -4.25 10.81
CA ASP A 151 11.27 -4.56 11.46
C ASP A 151 11.19 -4.42 12.97
N GLN A 152 10.47 -3.40 13.43
CA GLN A 152 10.28 -3.18 14.85
C GLN A 152 9.47 -4.30 15.48
N GLU A 153 8.40 -4.70 14.83
CA GLU A 153 7.54 -5.77 15.30
C GLU A 153 8.25 -7.10 15.29
N LEU A 154 9.10 -7.34 14.29
CA LEU A 154 9.92 -8.54 14.26
C LEU A 154 10.82 -8.64 15.49
N ARG A 155 11.47 -7.54 15.86
CA ARG A 155 12.29 -7.53 17.05
C ARG A 155 11.48 -7.81 18.30
N ASN A 156 10.29 -7.22 18.40
CA ASN A 156 9.43 -7.42 19.55
C ASN A 156 8.87 -8.85 19.59
N ALA A 157 8.49 -9.39 18.45
CA ALA A 157 7.94 -10.73 18.37
C ALA A 157 8.96 -11.80 18.69
N CYS A 158 10.21 -11.58 18.33
CA CYS A 158 11.28 -12.53 18.64
C CYS A 158 11.59 -12.61 20.12
N TYR A 159 11.16 -11.63 20.86
CA TYR A 159 11.42 -11.57 22.24
C TYR A 159 10.18 -11.68 23.04
N PRO A 160 9.30 -12.34 22.73
CA PRO A 160 8.25 -12.54 23.26
C PRO A 160 7.73 -12.20 23.67
N GLY A 161 7.81 -11.93 23.27
CA GLY A 161 6.95 -11.52 23.68
C GLY A 161 5.74 -11.51 23.11
#